data_e32b6d8c7e3c6712f49ee5e0f9a233d0
#
_entry.id   e32b6d8c7e3c6712f49ee5e0f9a233d0
#
_cell.length_a   1.000
_cell.length_b   1.000
_cell.length_c   1.000
_cell.angle_alpha   90.00
_cell.angle_beta   90.00
_cell.angle_gamma   90.00
#
_symmetry.space_group_name_H-M   'P 1'
#
loop_
_entity.id
_entity.type
_entity.pdbx_description
1 polymer ?
#
loop_
_entity_poly.entity_id
_entity_poly.type
_entity_poly.pdbx_seq_one_letter_code
_entity_poly.pdbx_strand_id
1 'polypeptide(L)'
;MGKSKFIVSKSKILGQFQKLKQLGLEVSYSVKTFPEICQILEENTDSFFSIHMFQTLNFVKDMSRVWFIAQAWDKELLDKLFEKGIRNFVVDNEVDLETLLKYLEKKNTKVNLLLRMRLKEHTIYTGKYFVFGMYSHQINKLIPELRKNKSINKLGIHFHRKTQNTSEWNIKDEISEMLEKETLENIDLFNIGGGLPVEYKNTTDRNLPHIFEKIVEFKEWLKKEYDATTIIEPGRFIAAPSTRMETEILAIHDSNIIVDASVYNGDTDTILVPIKLLVEGEVDQGNDYVIKGCTPCSMDIFRYQVKLKNPKVGDRIVFLNAGAYCFATDFCNLPKLDVEFVD
;
A
#
# COMPACT_ATOMS: atom_id res chain seq x y z
N MET A 1 -26.27 -12.50 -14.05
CA MET A 1 -25.40 -12.44 -12.89
C MET A 1 -24.45 -11.28 -13.07
N GLY A 2 -24.40 -10.41 -12.10
CA GLY A 2 -23.36 -9.45 -11.84
C GLY A 2 -23.37 -8.16 -12.65
N LYS A 3 -24.18 -7.18 -12.24
CA LYS A 3 -23.99 -5.77 -12.65
C LYS A 3 -22.99 -5.04 -11.75
N SER A 4 -22.49 -5.72 -10.70
CA SER A 4 -21.51 -5.16 -9.77
C SER A 4 -20.18 -4.96 -10.43
N LYS A 5 -19.57 -3.79 -10.20
CA LYS A 5 -18.30 -3.39 -10.79
C LYS A 5 -17.59 -2.33 -9.96
N PHE A 6 -16.31 -2.20 -10.20
CA PHE A 6 -15.53 -1.06 -9.74
C PHE A 6 -15.53 0.06 -10.79
N ILE A 7 -15.78 1.27 -10.36
CA ILE A 7 -15.63 2.48 -11.18
C ILE A 7 -14.43 3.25 -10.67
N VAL A 8 -13.44 3.42 -11.51
CA VAL A 8 -12.15 4.02 -11.18
C VAL A 8 -11.97 5.34 -11.91
N SER A 9 -11.83 6.42 -11.17
CA SER A 9 -11.58 7.76 -11.71
C SER A 9 -10.09 7.99 -11.92
N LYS A 10 -9.66 8.21 -13.17
CA LYS A 10 -8.29 8.52 -13.54
C LYS A 10 -7.85 9.85 -12.95
N SER A 11 -8.69 10.87 -13.02
CA SER A 11 -8.38 12.19 -12.48
C SER A 11 -8.13 12.16 -10.97
N LYS A 12 -8.90 11.35 -10.22
CA LYS A 12 -8.67 11.17 -8.79
C LYS A 12 -7.37 10.44 -8.48
N ILE A 13 -6.98 9.39 -9.26
CA ILE A 13 -5.68 8.74 -9.13
C ILE A 13 -4.56 9.77 -9.26
N LEU A 14 -4.58 10.53 -10.34
CA LEU A 14 -3.56 11.53 -10.62
C LEU A 14 -3.56 12.67 -9.59
N GLY A 15 -4.75 13.09 -9.13
CA GLY A 15 -4.88 14.09 -8.07
C GLY A 15 -4.28 13.63 -6.73
N GLN A 16 -4.50 12.37 -6.33
CA GLN A 16 -3.90 11.83 -5.10
C GLN A 16 -2.37 11.68 -5.22
N PHE A 17 -1.88 11.23 -6.37
CA PHE A 17 -0.46 11.19 -6.67
C PHE A 17 0.17 12.59 -6.57
N GLN A 18 -0.45 13.58 -7.21
CA GLN A 18 0.05 14.95 -7.25
C GLN A 18 0.12 15.60 -5.86
N LYS A 19 -0.80 15.28 -4.93
CA LYS A 19 -0.72 15.75 -3.53
C LYS A 19 0.60 15.35 -2.87
N LEU A 20 1.09 14.14 -3.13
CA LEU A 20 2.36 13.66 -2.57
C LEU A 20 3.57 14.29 -3.30
N LYS A 21 3.49 14.47 -4.61
CA LYS A 21 4.54 15.15 -5.38
C LYS A 21 4.71 16.61 -4.95
N GLN A 22 3.63 17.31 -4.60
CA GLN A 22 3.69 18.68 -4.08
C GLN A 22 4.43 18.79 -2.74
N LEU A 23 4.54 17.70 -1.97
CA LEU A 23 5.39 17.64 -0.77
C LEU A 23 6.89 17.46 -1.10
N GLY A 24 7.23 17.30 -2.39
CA GLY A 24 8.60 17.07 -2.86
C GLY A 24 9.11 15.65 -2.59
N LEU A 25 8.21 14.67 -2.53
CA LEU A 25 8.53 13.25 -2.31
C LEU A 25 8.71 12.49 -3.62
N GLU A 26 9.57 11.47 -3.61
CA GLU A 26 9.48 10.40 -4.60
C GLU A 26 8.36 9.43 -4.20
N VAL A 27 7.53 9.05 -5.16
CA VAL A 27 6.37 8.20 -4.92
C VAL A 27 6.59 6.83 -5.55
N SER A 28 6.43 5.77 -4.77
CA SER A 28 6.45 4.38 -5.23
C SER A 28 5.10 3.74 -4.92
N TYR A 29 4.23 3.60 -5.93
CA TYR A 29 2.90 3.04 -5.72
C TYR A 29 2.96 1.58 -5.24
N SER A 30 2.26 1.26 -4.15
CA SER A 30 2.20 -0.12 -3.62
C SER A 30 1.21 -0.97 -4.42
N VAL A 31 1.73 -1.70 -5.42
CA VAL A 31 0.96 -2.41 -6.46
C VAL A 31 -0.03 -3.42 -5.90
N LYS A 32 0.31 -4.09 -4.79
CA LYS A 32 -0.58 -5.08 -4.14
C LYS A 32 -1.95 -4.51 -3.72
N THR A 33 -2.08 -3.19 -3.65
CA THR A 33 -3.32 -2.54 -3.19
C THR A 33 -4.41 -2.62 -4.25
N PHE A 34 -4.09 -2.23 -5.49
CA PHE A 34 -4.97 -2.32 -6.65
C PHE A 34 -4.12 -2.27 -7.93
N PRO A 35 -3.70 -3.42 -8.46
CA PRO A 35 -2.77 -3.50 -9.58
C PRO A 35 -3.25 -2.82 -10.86
N GLU A 36 -4.55 -2.81 -11.11
CA GLU A 36 -5.16 -2.30 -12.34
C GLU A 36 -4.89 -0.81 -12.59
N ILE A 37 -4.59 -0.03 -11.55
CA ILE A 37 -4.29 1.41 -11.72
C ILE A 37 -2.83 1.69 -12.10
N CYS A 38 -1.95 0.68 -12.11
CA CYS A 38 -0.53 0.85 -12.43
C CYS A 38 -0.33 1.47 -13.79
N GLN A 39 -1.08 1.06 -14.80
CA GLN A 39 -0.97 1.59 -16.15
C GLN A 39 -1.22 3.11 -16.18
N ILE A 40 -2.23 3.59 -15.45
CA ILE A 40 -2.56 5.03 -15.41
C ILE A 40 -1.41 5.83 -14.78
N LEU A 41 -0.85 5.34 -13.67
CA LEU A 41 0.29 5.98 -13.00
C LEU A 41 1.54 5.93 -13.88
N GLU A 42 1.79 4.82 -14.55
CA GLU A 42 2.97 4.64 -15.40
C GLU A 42 2.97 5.56 -16.62
N GLU A 43 1.82 5.71 -17.27
CA GLU A 43 1.66 6.52 -18.48
C GLU A 43 1.63 8.03 -18.20
N ASN A 44 1.21 8.47 -17.01
CA ASN A 44 0.91 9.87 -16.73
C ASN A 44 1.80 10.49 -15.63
N THR A 45 2.68 9.71 -15.00
CA THR A 45 3.47 10.17 -13.86
C THR A 45 4.89 9.59 -13.88
N ASP A 46 5.72 10.08 -12.97
CA ASP A 46 7.05 9.54 -12.66
C ASP A 46 7.04 8.54 -11.48
N SER A 47 5.88 7.96 -11.13
CA SER A 47 5.76 7.00 -10.03
C SER A 47 6.70 5.80 -10.20
N PHE A 48 7.40 5.43 -9.15
CA PHE A 48 7.93 4.07 -8.99
C PHE A 48 6.81 3.12 -8.58
N PHE A 49 7.12 1.80 -8.53
CA PHE A 49 6.17 0.75 -8.21
C PHE A 49 6.79 -0.24 -7.21
N SER A 50 6.22 -0.33 -6.00
CA SER A 50 6.64 -1.31 -5.00
C SER A 50 5.92 -2.62 -5.24
N ILE A 51 6.67 -3.65 -5.64
CA ILE A 51 6.17 -4.96 -6.03
C ILE A 51 6.68 -6.03 -5.07
N HIS A 52 5.77 -6.88 -4.60
CA HIS A 52 6.03 -7.87 -3.55
C HIS A 52 6.10 -9.32 -4.06
N MET A 53 5.62 -9.57 -5.28
CA MET A 53 5.58 -10.91 -5.88
C MET A 53 5.91 -10.84 -7.37
N PHE A 54 6.65 -11.83 -7.86
CA PHE A 54 7.07 -11.90 -9.28
C PHE A 54 5.89 -11.80 -10.26
N GLN A 55 4.76 -12.43 -9.92
CA GLN A 55 3.56 -12.46 -10.75
C GLN A 55 2.95 -11.06 -10.98
N THR A 56 3.13 -10.15 -10.05
CA THR A 56 2.59 -8.77 -10.16
C THR A 56 3.45 -7.85 -11.02
N LEU A 57 4.62 -8.30 -11.48
CA LEU A 57 5.44 -7.54 -12.45
C LEU A 57 4.71 -7.30 -13.78
N ASN A 58 3.74 -8.13 -14.13
CA ASN A 58 2.99 -8.00 -15.39
C ASN A 58 2.12 -6.71 -15.45
N PHE A 59 1.90 -6.03 -14.32
CA PHE A 59 1.14 -4.78 -14.27
C PHE A 59 1.98 -3.53 -14.56
N VAL A 60 3.30 -3.67 -14.70
CA VAL A 60 4.24 -2.58 -14.99
C VAL A 60 5.05 -2.93 -16.23
N LYS A 61 5.22 -1.98 -17.14
CA LYS A 61 6.00 -2.17 -18.39
C LYS A 61 7.46 -1.78 -18.20
N ASP A 62 7.71 -0.65 -17.55
CA ASP A 62 9.06 -0.12 -17.29
C ASP A 62 9.64 -0.71 -15.99
N MET A 63 10.40 -1.78 -16.12
CA MET A 63 11.02 -2.48 -14.99
C MET A 63 12.07 -1.64 -14.25
N SER A 64 12.59 -0.58 -14.85
CA SER A 64 13.53 0.33 -14.17
C SER A 64 12.87 1.12 -13.03
N ARG A 65 11.54 1.28 -13.08
CA ARG A 65 10.71 1.95 -12.07
C ARG A 65 10.23 1.04 -10.94
N VAL A 66 10.64 -0.24 -10.95
CA VAL A 66 10.19 -1.23 -9.95
C VAL A 66 11.16 -1.29 -8.78
N TRP A 67 10.64 -1.14 -7.56
CA TRP A 67 11.25 -1.57 -6.31
C TRP A 67 10.71 -2.95 -5.95
N PHE A 68 11.56 -3.97 -5.95
CA PHE A 68 11.15 -5.34 -5.64
C PHE A 68 11.40 -5.65 -4.17
N ILE A 69 10.34 -6.02 -3.46
CA ILE A 69 10.33 -6.30 -2.02
C ILE A 69 9.80 -7.72 -1.83
N ALA A 70 10.65 -8.68 -1.60
CA ALA A 70 10.24 -10.05 -1.34
C ALA A 70 11.07 -10.66 -0.22
N GLN A 71 10.61 -11.79 0.28
CA GLN A 71 11.30 -12.60 1.27
C GLN A 71 11.69 -13.93 0.67
N ALA A 72 12.75 -14.52 1.21
CA ALA A 72 13.23 -15.86 0.86
C ALA A 72 13.49 -16.04 -0.65
N TRP A 73 14.15 -15.08 -1.26
CA TRP A 73 14.58 -15.22 -2.66
C TRP A 73 15.75 -16.18 -2.81
N ASP A 74 15.72 -16.91 -3.89
CA ASP A 74 16.77 -17.81 -4.30
C ASP A 74 17.45 -17.33 -5.59
N LYS A 75 18.43 -18.11 -6.05
CA LYS A 75 19.15 -17.79 -7.28
C LYS A 75 18.22 -17.77 -8.50
N GLU A 76 17.23 -18.66 -8.57
CA GLU A 76 16.33 -18.76 -9.71
C GLU A 76 15.43 -17.51 -9.81
N LEU A 77 14.88 -17.05 -8.69
CA LEU A 77 14.11 -15.82 -8.66
C LEU A 77 14.99 -14.61 -9.01
N LEU A 78 16.21 -14.54 -8.48
CA LEU A 78 17.14 -13.45 -8.81
C LEU A 78 17.49 -13.46 -10.31
N ASP A 79 17.80 -14.61 -10.92
CA ASP A 79 18.04 -14.69 -12.35
C ASP A 79 16.86 -14.12 -13.16
N LYS A 80 15.61 -14.52 -12.84
CA LYS A 80 14.39 -14.00 -13.48
C LYS A 80 14.20 -12.49 -13.29
N LEU A 81 14.47 -11.96 -12.11
CA LEU A 81 14.36 -10.53 -11.82
C LEU A 81 15.41 -9.71 -12.60
N PHE A 82 16.64 -10.18 -12.62
CA PHE A 82 17.72 -9.52 -13.34
C PHE A 82 17.53 -9.58 -14.87
N GLU A 83 17.01 -10.69 -15.41
CA GLU A 83 16.63 -10.83 -16.82
C GLU A 83 15.53 -9.85 -17.21
N LYS A 84 14.54 -9.60 -16.34
CA LYS A 84 13.52 -8.59 -16.55
C LYS A 84 14.03 -7.15 -16.41
N GLY A 85 15.26 -6.93 -15.99
CA GLY A 85 15.84 -5.59 -15.82
C GLY A 85 15.64 -4.96 -14.45
N ILE A 86 15.14 -5.70 -13.45
CA ILE A 86 14.99 -5.18 -12.08
C ILE A 86 16.37 -4.88 -11.50
N ARG A 87 16.51 -3.69 -10.92
CA ARG A 87 17.75 -3.21 -10.29
C ARG A 87 17.54 -2.52 -8.95
N ASN A 88 16.29 -2.36 -8.50
CA ASN A 88 15.99 -1.74 -7.20
C ASN A 88 15.40 -2.81 -6.28
N PHE A 89 16.06 -3.05 -5.15
CA PHE A 89 15.71 -4.11 -4.21
C PHE A 89 15.51 -3.57 -2.81
N VAL A 90 14.51 -4.10 -2.11
CA VAL A 90 14.34 -3.89 -0.67
C VAL A 90 14.51 -5.24 0.02
N VAL A 91 15.44 -5.32 0.95
CA VAL A 91 15.81 -6.55 1.67
C VAL A 91 15.27 -6.49 3.09
N ASP A 92 14.55 -7.53 3.49
CA ASP A 92 13.86 -7.61 4.77
C ASP A 92 14.73 -8.14 5.92
N ASN A 93 15.73 -8.96 5.59
CA ASN A 93 16.53 -9.68 6.58
C ASN A 93 17.96 -9.96 6.07
N GLU A 94 18.84 -10.38 6.99
CA GLU A 94 20.27 -10.63 6.69
C GLU A 94 20.49 -11.82 5.73
N VAL A 95 19.62 -12.84 5.77
CA VAL A 95 19.77 -14.03 4.90
C VAL A 95 19.52 -13.66 3.43
N ASP A 96 18.46 -12.87 3.19
CA ASP A 96 18.14 -12.37 1.85
C ASP A 96 19.22 -11.40 1.36
N LEU A 97 19.76 -10.56 2.27
CA LEU A 97 20.90 -9.68 1.96
C LEU A 97 22.12 -10.48 1.51
N GLU A 98 22.51 -11.49 2.27
CA GLU A 98 23.66 -12.34 1.95
C GLU A 98 23.47 -13.04 0.60
N THR A 99 22.25 -13.55 0.34
CA THR A 99 21.90 -14.20 -0.92
C THR A 99 22.06 -13.25 -2.10
N LEU A 100 21.56 -12.02 -1.98
CA LEU A 100 21.71 -11.00 -3.01
C LEU A 100 23.18 -10.61 -3.23
N LEU A 101 23.95 -10.39 -2.16
CA LEU A 101 25.36 -10.03 -2.27
C LEU A 101 26.19 -11.13 -2.94
N LYS A 102 26.03 -12.40 -2.55
CA LYS A 102 26.68 -13.55 -3.20
C LYS A 102 26.30 -13.67 -4.68
N TYR A 103 25.07 -13.31 -5.03
CA TYR A 103 24.63 -13.29 -6.41
C TYR A 103 25.36 -12.18 -7.20
N LEU A 104 25.45 -10.97 -6.63
CA LEU A 104 26.08 -9.82 -7.26
C LEU A 104 27.61 -10.00 -7.48
N GLU A 105 28.30 -10.72 -6.59
CA GLU A 105 29.74 -11.04 -6.76
C GLU A 105 30.04 -11.75 -8.10
N LYS A 106 29.06 -12.52 -8.62
CA LYS A 106 29.17 -13.26 -9.87
C LYS A 106 28.67 -12.49 -11.10
N LYS A 107 28.11 -11.29 -10.88
CA LYS A 107 27.52 -10.47 -11.94
C LYS A 107 28.21 -9.11 -11.96
N ASN A 108 28.62 -8.66 -13.13
CA ASN A 108 29.16 -7.30 -13.29
C ASN A 108 28.01 -6.29 -13.46
N THR A 109 27.22 -6.10 -12.40
CA THR A 109 26.06 -5.22 -12.42
C THR A 109 25.91 -4.50 -11.09
N LYS A 110 25.24 -3.33 -11.13
CA LYS A 110 24.96 -2.54 -9.94
C LYS A 110 23.47 -2.55 -9.64
N VAL A 111 23.15 -2.45 -8.36
CA VAL A 111 21.77 -2.36 -7.86
C VAL A 111 21.59 -1.15 -6.93
N ASN A 112 20.38 -0.68 -6.81
CA ASN A 112 19.95 0.18 -5.73
C ASN A 112 19.37 -0.71 -4.63
N LEU A 113 19.78 -0.48 -3.40
CA LEU A 113 19.49 -1.36 -2.27
C LEU A 113 18.92 -0.56 -1.10
N LEU A 114 17.77 -1.00 -0.61
CA LEU A 114 17.21 -0.52 0.66
C LEU A 114 17.20 -1.67 1.66
N LEU A 115 17.67 -1.41 2.88
CA LEU A 115 17.52 -2.33 4.00
C LEU A 115 16.24 -1.99 4.76
N ARG A 116 15.36 -2.96 4.93
CA ARG A 116 14.15 -2.75 5.71
C ARG A 116 14.46 -2.78 7.20
N MET A 117 14.12 -1.69 7.88
CA MET A 117 14.29 -1.52 9.31
C MET A 117 12.95 -1.75 10.03
N ARG A 118 13.02 -2.39 11.18
CA ARG A 118 11.90 -2.54 12.10
C ARG A 118 11.76 -1.25 12.93
N LEU A 119 10.54 -0.69 12.95
CA LEU A 119 10.19 0.38 13.88
C LEU A 119 9.64 -0.18 15.20
N LYS A 120 9.64 0.62 16.26
CA LYS A 120 9.06 0.30 17.56
C LYS A 120 9.70 -0.92 18.24
N GLU A 121 11.02 -1.00 18.19
CA GLU A 121 11.81 -2.07 18.81
C GLU A 121 11.60 -2.19 20.34
N HIS A 122 11.30 -1.08 21.00
CA HIS A 122 11.26 -0.97 22.47
C HIS A 122 9.85 -0.78 23.04
N THR A 123 8.79 -1.09 22.29
CA THR A 123 7.42 -0.94 22.80
C THR A 123 6.93 -2.22 23.47
N ILE A 124 6.26 -2.07 24.63
CA ILE A 124 5.60 -3.18 25.35
C ILE A 124 4.54 -3.89 24.50
N TYR A 125 3.97 -3.20 23.51
CA TYR A 125 3.00 -3.72 22.53
C TYR A 125 3.62 -3.89 21.15
N THR A 126 4.69 -4.67 21.02
CA THR A 126 5.08 -5.22 19.73
C THR A 126 4.04 -6.25 19.30
N GLY A 127 2.93 -5.80 18.74
CA GLY A 127 1.94 -6.70 18.20
C GLY A 127 2.53 -7.55 17.09
N LYS A 128 1.93 -8.71 16.83
CA LYS A 128 2.35 -9.70 15.79
C LYS A 128 2.54 -9.14 14.38
N TYR A 129 2.37 -7.85 14.17
CA TYR A 129 2.57 -7.16 12.89
C TYR A 129 3.94 -6.47 12.75
N PHE A 130 4.79 -6.47 13.78
CA PHE A 130 6.14 -5.88 13.75
C PHE A 130 7.23 -6.95 13.66
N VAL A 131 7.02 -7.92 12.79
CA VAL A 131 7.97 -9.04 12.60
C VAL A 131 8.88 -8.85 11.41
N PHE A 132 8.66 -7.83 10.60
CA PHE A 132 9.41 -7.56 9.38
C PHE A 132 10.49 -6.50 9.60
N GLY A 133 11.62 -6.71 8.92
CA GLY A 133 12.75 -5.81 8.96
C GLY A 133 13.78 -6.15 10.03
N MET A 134 14.99 -5.64 9.85
CA MET A 134 16.14 -5.78 10.75
C MET A 134 16.04 -4.77 11.89
N TYR A 135 16.70 -5.04 13.01
CA TYR A 135 16.81 -4.09 14.11
C TYR A 135 17.74 -2.92 13.77
N SER A 136 17.56 -1.77 14.42
CA SER A 136 18.37 -0.57 14.17
C SER A 136 19.87 -0.80 14.37
N HIS A 137 20.26 -1.58 15.38
CA HIS A 137 21.68 -1.91 15.60
C HIS A 137 22.28 -2.73 14.45
N GLN A 138 21.48 -3.60 13.77
CA GLN A 138 21.92 -4.32 12.59
C GLN A 138 22.07 -3.36 11.39
N ILE A 139 21.12 -2.44 11.20
CA ILE A 139 21.16 -1.40 10.16
C ILE A 139 22.40 -0.52 10.35
N ASN A 140 22.65 -0.04 11.59
CA ASN A 140 23.81 0.80 11.93
C ASN A 140 25.15 0.10 11.61
N LYS A 141 25.21 -1.22 11.79
CA LYS A 141 26.39 -1.99 11.42
C LYS A 141 26.50 -2.20 9.90
N LEU A 142 25.40 -2.53 9.23
CA LEU A 142 25.43 -2.98 7.83
C LEU A 142 25.60 -1.81 6.83
N ILE A 143 24.97 -0.66 7.05
CA ILE A 143 25.00 0.45 6.10
C ILE A 143 26.41 0.95 5.81
N PRO A 144 27.29 1.26 6.81
CA PRO A 144 28.65 1.71 6.54
C PRO A 144 29.51 0.65 5.82
N GLU A 145 29.26 -0.63 6.07
CA GLU A 145 29.95 -1.74 5.37
C GLU A 145 29.48 -1.84 3.91
N LEU A 146 28.17 -1.80 3.68
CA LEU A 146 27.57 -1.91 2.35
C LEU A 146 27.93 -0.71 1.45
N ARG A 147 28.15 0.46 2.01
CA ARG A 147 28.60 1.66 1.25
C ARG A 147 29.93 1.40 0.52
N LYS A 148 30.78 0.51 1.01
CA LYS A 148 32.04 0.15 0.40
C LYS A 148 31.90 -0.84 -0.76
N ASN A 149 30.70 -1.45 -0.92
CA ASN A 149 30.46 -2.46 -1.96
C ASN A 149 30.19 -1.79 -3.32
N LYS A 150 31.07 -2.06 -4.28
CA LYS A 150 31.02 -1.46 -5.63
C LYS A 150 29.81 -1.90 -6.46
N SER A 151 29.15 -2.99 -6.09
CA SER A 151 27.92 -3.47 -6.75
C SER A 151 26.67 -2.72 -6.28
N ILE A 152 26.78 -1.86 -5.27
CA ILE A 152 25.67 -1.03 -4.81
C ILE A 152 25.86 0.37 -5.40
N ASN A 153 24.83 0.84 -6.11
CA ASN A 153 24.79 2.18 -6.71
C ASN A 153 24.20 3.20 -5.74
N LYS A 154 22.95 3.01 -5.36
CA LYS A 154 22.29 3.80 -4.29
C LYS A 154 22.00 2.88 -3.12
N LEU A 155 22.26 3.36 -1.92
CA LEU A 155 22.04 2.65 -0.66
C LEU A 155 21.05 3.43 0.20
N GLY A 156 20.20 2.73 0.94
CA GLY A 156 19.29 3.41 1.84
C GLY A 156 18.53 2.49 2.79
N ILE A 157 17.56 3.08 3.44
CA ILE A 157 16.75 2.44 4.46
C ILE A 157 15.29 2.50 4.05
N HIS A 158 14.57 1.44 4.36
CA HIS A 158 13.13 1.33 4.20
C HIS A 158 12.49 0.99 5.54
N PHE A 159 11.33 1.53 5.82
CA PHE A 159 10.44 0.99 6.84
C PHE A 159 8.98 1.05 6.39
N HIS A 160 8.10 0.37 7.08
CA HIS A 160 6.67 0.42 6.79
C HIS A 160 5.86 0.51 8.07
N ARG A 161 4.96 1.49 8.13
CA ARG A 161 4.00 1.65 9.23
C ARG A 161 2.71 0.88 8.94
N LYS A 162 1.95 0.60 9.98
CA LYS A 162 0.61 0.02 9.84
C LYS A 162 -0.27 0.88 8.94
N THR A 163 -1.14 0.23 8.19
CA THR A 163 -2.18 0.92 7.40
C THR A 163 -3.08 1.75 8.31
N GLN A 164 -3.66 2.84 7.76
CA GLN A 164 -4.57 3.74 8.51
C GLN A 164 -3.92 4.33 9.77
N ASN A 165 -2.67 4.78 9.64
CA ASN A 165 -1.93 5.38 10.74
C ASN A 165 -2.27 6.86 10.87
N THR A 166 -2.98 7.23 11.92
CA THR A 166 -3.46 8.60 12.17
C THR A 166 -2.60 9.40 13.13
N SER A 167 -1.62 8.80 13.83
CA SER A 167 -0.93 9.44 14.95
C SER A 167 0.60 9.27 15.00
N GLU A 168 1.15 8.24 14.40
CA GLU A 168 2.57 7.88 14.58
C GLU A 168 3.42 8.43 13.42
N TRP A 169 3.60 9.76 13.36
CA TRP A 169 4.31 10.42 12.26
C TRP A 169 5.48 11.31 12.72
N ASN A 170 5.91 11.22 13.96
CA ASN A 170 7.15 11.87 14.44
C ASN A 170 8.41 11.12 13.94
N ILE A 171 8.50 10.95 12.62
CA ILE A 171 9.52 10.13 11.98
C ILE A 171 10.92 10.64 12.28
N LYS A 172 11.12 11.97 12.25
CA LYS A 172 12.42 12.58 12.48
C LYS A 172 12.99 12.23 13.86
N ASP A 173 12.19 12.37 14.91
CA ASP A 173 12.64 12.09 16.27
C ASP A 173 12.97 10.60 16.44
N GLU A 174 12.05 9.72 15.99
CA GLU A 174 12.28 8.28 16.05
C GLU A 174 13.55 7.84 15.30
N ILE A 175 13.77 8.36 14.09
CA ILE A 175 14.94 7.99 13.28
C ILE A 175 16.23 8.55 13.87
N SER A 176 16.20 9.78 14.41
CA SER A 176 17.37 10.39 15.07
C SER A 176 17.80 9.63 16.34
N GLU A 177 16.86 8.98 17.03
CA GLU A 177 17.14 8.16 18.21
C GLU A 177 17.65 6.76 17.86
N MET A 178 17.17 6.19 16.74
CA MET A 178 17.45 4.79 16.36
C MET A 178 18.70 4.63 15.50
N LEU A 179 19.02 5.62 14.68
CA LEU A 179 20.12 5.54 13.72
C LEU A 179 21.29 6.43 14.10
N GLU A 180 22.48 5.84 13.99
CA GLU A 180 23.72 6.57 14.21
C GLU A 180 24.00 7.55 13.06
N LYS A 181 24.69 8.64 13.36
CA LYS A 181 25.06 9.66 12.38
C LYS A 181 25.83 9.07 11.21
N GLU A 182 26.76 8.17 11.46
CA GLU A 182 27.52 7.47 10.42
C GLU A 182 26.61 6.69 9.46
N THR A 183 25.56 6.07 9.97
CA THR A 183 24.57 5.38 9.14
C THR A 183 23.84 6.35 8.21
N LEU A 184 23.37 7.48 8.75
CA LEU A 184 22.64 8.50 7.96
C LEU A 184 23.54 9.20 6.93
N GLU A 185 24.83 9.39 7.24
CA GLU A 185 25.82 9.95 6.28
C GLU A 185 26.15 9.00 5.12
N ASN A 186 25.81 7.71 5.24
CA ASN A 186 26.10 6.68 4.25
C ASN A 186 24.90 6.23 3.40
N ILE A 187 23.76 6.95 3.47
CA ILE A 187 22.59 6.63 2.65
C ILE A 187 22.31 7.71 1.61
N ASP A 188 21.72 7.29 0.48
CA ASP A 188 21.22 8.17 -0.59
C ASP A 188 19.69 8.29 -0.56
N LEU A 189 19.02 7.25 -0.01
CA LEU A 189 17.57 7.08 -0.07
C LEU A 189 17.01 6.72 1.30
N PHE A 190 15.83 7.25 1.60
CA PHE A 190 15.07 6.86 2.78
C PHE A 190 13.61 6.65 2.40
N ASN A 191 13.16 5.41 2.43
CA ASN A 191 11.77 5.05 2.09
C ASN A 191 10.94 4.90 3.38
N ILE A 192 10.02 5.82 3.57
CA ILE A 192 9.16 5.87 4.76
C ILE A 192 7.95 4.93 4.68
N GLY A 193 7.88 4.08 3.63
CA GLY A 193 6.77 3.16 3.43
C GLY A 193 5.43 3.82 3.19
N GLY A 194 4.37 3.10 3.52
CA GLY A 194 2.99 3.57 3.42
C GLY A 194 2.35 3.85 4.78
N GLY A 195 1.03 3.72 4.83
CA GLY A 195 0.25 3.85 6.08
C GLY A 195 -0.62 5.09 6.16
N LEU A 196 -0.55 6.00 5.17
CA LEU A 196 -1.41 7.20 5.14
C LEU A 196 -2.89 6.83 5.30
N PRO A 197 -3.63 7.54 6.18
CA PRO A 197 -5.03 7.25 6.42
C PRO A 197 -5.91 7.73 5.25
N VAL A 198 -7.03 7.05 5.09
CA VAL A 198 -8.14 7.41 4.20
C VAL A 198 -9.41 7.38 5.01
N GLU A 199 -10.37 8.20 4.67
CA GLU A 199 -11.65 8.27 5.35
C GLU A 199 -12.49 7.01 5.08
N TYR A 200 -12.97 6.41 6.18
CA TYR A 200 -13.97 5.36 6.21
C TYR A 200 -14.97 5.65 7.32
N LYS A 201 -16.06 4.92 7.42
CA LYS A 201 -17.05 5.14 8.49
C LYS A 201 -16.44 5.07 9.90
N ASN A 202 -15.39 4.27 10.07
CA ASN A 202 -14.71 4.05 11.35
C ASN A 202 -13.27 4.59 11.40
N THR A 203 -12.83 5.36 10.42
CA THR A 203 -11.50 6.00 10.40
C THR A 203 -11.60 7.35 9.73
N THR A 204 -10.91 8.34 10.28
CA THR A 204 -10.85 9.69 9.71
C THR A 204 -9.49 10.00 9.11
N ASP A 205 -9.47 10.83 8.08
CA ASP A 205 -8.27 11.39 7.46
C ASP A 205 -8.02 12.87 7.85
N ARG A 206 -8.78 13.42 8.81
CA ARG A 206 -8.71 14.84 9.23
C ARG A 206 -7.30 15.27 9.67
N ASN A 207 -6.47 14.33 10.11
CA ASN A 207 -5.10 14.60 10.53
C ASN A 207 -4.09 14.63 9.37
N LEU A 208 -4.51 14.42 8.12
CA LEU A 208 -3.61 14.42 6.96
C LEU A 208 -2.75 15.69 6.84
N PRO A 209 -3.27 16.91 7.05
CA PRO A 209 -2.43 18.11 7.00
C PRO A 209 -1.26 18.05 7.98
N HIS A 210 -1.50 17.66 9.22
CA HIS A 210 -0.45 17.50 10.22
C HIS A 210 0.52 16.36 9.88
N ILE A 211 0.02 15.25 9.33
CA ILE A 211 0.85 14.14 8.85
C ILE A 211 1.79 14.63 7.75
N PHE A 212 1.30 15.42 6.80
CA PHE A 212 2.10 15.98 5.73
C PHE A 212 3.17 16.96 6.24
N GLU A 213 2.84 17.81 7.22
CA GLU A 213 3.82 18.67 7.90
C GLU A 213 4.97 17.84 8.50
N LYS A 214 4.67 16.75 9.19
CA LYS A 214 5.67 15.85 9.78
C LYS A 214 6.53 15.13 8.73
N ILE A 215 5.93 14.71 7.63
CA ILE A 215 6.66 14.11 6.51
C ILE A 215 7.60 15.14 5.86
N VAL A 216 7.14 16.37 5.64
CA VAL A 216 7.95 17.45 5.08
C VAL A 216 9.09 17.82 6.05
N GLU A 217 8.82 17.93 7.34
CA GLU A 217 9.86 18.18 8.37
C GLU A 217 10.97 17.12 8.29
N PHE A 218 10.58 15.83 8.21
CA PHE A 218 11.54 14.73 8.08
C PHE A 218 12.33 14.81 6.77
N LYS A 219 11.65 15.00 5.64
CA LYS A 219 12.28 15.12 4.31
C LYS A 219 13.30 16.26 4.26
N GLU A 220 12.94 17.43 4.77
CA GLU A 220 13.82 18.60 4.74
C GLU A 220 15.03 18.44 5.64
N TRP A 221 14.84 17.88 6.84
CA TRP A 221 15.94 17.50 7.71
C TRP A 221 16.89 16.52 7.05
N LEU A 222 16.35 15.43 6.47
CA LEU A 222 17.15 14.40 5.83
C LEU A 222 17.94 14.96 4.62
N LYS A 223 17.28 15.78 3.80
CA LYS A 223 17.92 16.41 2.65
C LYS A 223 19.01 17.41 3.04
N LYS A 224 18.73 18.22 4.06
CA LYS A 224 19.67 19.27 4.52
C LYS A 224 20.91 18.68 5.19
N GLU A 225 20.73 17.72 6.09
CA GLU A 225 21.83 17.20 6.91
C GLU A 225 22.60 16.06 6.23
N TYR A 226 21.96 15.28 5.33
CA TYR A 226 22.53 14.05 4.77
C TYR A 226 22.42 13.94 3.23
N ASP A 227 21.85 14.92 2.56
CA ASP A 227 21.61 14.92 1.10
C ASP A 227 20.85 13.71 0.57
N ALA A 228 20.07 13.03 1.40
CA ALA A 228 19.31 11.85 1.02
C ALA A 228 17.90 12.20 0.53
N THR A 229 17.36 11.38 -0.35
CA THR A 229 16.03 11.55 -0.95
C THR A 229 14.99 10.72 -0.19
N THR A 230 13.82 11.31 0.07
CA THR A 230 12.71 10.62 0.73
C THR A 230 11.74 10.03 -0.27
N ILE A 231 11.44 8.73 -0.12
CA ILE A 231 10.46 7.96 -0.89
C ILE A 231 9.26 7.63 0.01
N ILE A 232 8.05 7.65 -0.55
CA ILE A 232 6.82 7.18 0.12
C ILE A 232 6.14 6.09 -0.70
N GLU A 233 5.52 5.09 -0.03
CA GLU A 233 4.84 3.96 -0.68
C GLU A 233 3.31 4.00 -0.49
N PRO A 234 2.59 4.94 -1.10
CA PRO A 234 1.15 5.00 -0.98
C PRO A 234 0.52 3.81 -1.74
N GLY A 235 -0.37 3.10 -1.09
CA GLY A 235 -1.28 2.16 -1.73
C GLY A 235 -2.70 2.70 -1.60
N ARG A 236 -3.30 2.47 -0.43
CA ARG A 236 -4.65 2.90 -0.07
C ARG A 236 -4.92 4.38 -0.33
N PHE A 237 -3.97 5.26 -0.01
CA PHE A 237 -4.14 6.70 -0.18
C PHE A 237 -4.42 7.12 -1.63
N ILE A 238 -3.86 6.40 -2.61
CA ILE A 238 -4.13 6.66 -4.04
C ILE A 238 -5.35 5.87 -4.50
N ALA A 239 -5.40 4.57 -4.21
CA ALA A 239 -6.39 3.67 -4.80
C ALA A 239 -7.80 3.82 -4.20
N ALA A 240 -7.92 3.94 -2.87
CA ALA A 240 -9.23 3.93 -2.24
C ALA A 240 -10.11 5.12 -2.66
N PRO A 241 -9.68 6.40 -2.55
CA PRO A 241 -10.54 7.53 -2.90
C PRO A 241 -10.85 7.64 -4.40
N SER A 242 -10.05 6.98 -5.24
CA SER A 242 -10.25 6.99 -6.69
C SER A 242 -11.27 5.96 -7.17
N THR A 243 -11.75 5.08 -6.29
CA THR A 243 -12.55 3.93 -6.68
C THR A 243 -13.84 3.86 -5.85
N ARG A 244 -14.96 3.66 -6.53
CA ARG A 244 -16.21 3.23 -5.92
C ARG A 244 -16.61 1.86 -6.43
N MET A 245 -17.32 1.09 -5.63
CA MET A 245 -17.92 -0.17 -6.03
C MET A 245 -19.43 0.00 -6.12
N GLU A 246 -19.99 -0.26 -7.29
CA GLU A 246 -21.42 -0.24 -7.54
C GLU A 246 -21.97 -1.67 -7.48
N THR A 247 -23.05 -1.87 -6.73
CA THR A 247 -23.76 -3.15 -6.59
C THR A 247 -25.25 -2.95 -6.78
N GLU A 248 -25.99 -4.03 -7.08
CA GLU A 248 -27.44 -4.00 -7.21
C GLU A 248 -28.10 -4.75 -6.05
N ILE A 249 -29.20 -4.22 -5.52
CA ILE A 249 -29.99 -4.90 -4.48
C ILE A 249 -30.78 -6.04 -5.10
N LEU A 250 -30.46 -7.26 -4.70
CA LEU A 250 -31.16 -8.49 -5.13
C LEU A 250 -32.39 -8.79 -4.29
N ALA A 251 -32.30 -8.54 -2.99
CA ALA A 251 -33.40 -8.82 -2.06
C ALA A 251 -33.33 -7.89 -0.85
N ILE A 252 -34.49 -7.65 -0.26
CA ILE A 252 -34.63 -7.00 1.05
C ILE A 252 -35.59 -7.84 1.88
N HIS A 253 -35.16 -8.24 3.07
CA HIS A 253 -36.02 -8.90 4.04
C HIS A 253 -35.67 -8.42 5.45
N ASP A 254 -36.69 -8.07 6.21
CA ASP A 254 -36.52 -7.39 7.49
C ASP A 254 -35.63 -6.14 7.34
N SER A 255 -34.53 -6.09 8.07
CA SER A 255 -33.52 -5.04 7.97
C SER A 255 -32.26 -5.48 7.17
N ASN A 256 -32.35 -6.53 6.35
CA ASN A 256 -31.24 -7.03 5.57
C ASN A 256 -31.39 -6.68 4.09
N ILE A 257 -30.38 -6.09 3.51
CA ILE A 257 -30.20 -5.87 2.07
C ILE A 257 -29.17 -6.87 1.56
N ILE A 258 -29.52 -7.61 0.51
CA ILE A 258 -28.60 -8.53 -0.15
C ILE A 258 -28.23 -7.91 -1.50
N VAL A 259 -26.93 -7.76 -1.76
CA VAL A 259 -26.41 -7.23 -3.03
C VAL A 259 -25.81 -8.32 -3.91
N ASP A 260 -25.63 -8.05 -5.22
CA ASP A 260 -25.11 -8.98 -6.20
C ASP A 260 -23.57 -9.14 -6.21
N ALA A 261 -22.89 -8.61 -5.21
CA ALA A 261 -21.47 -8.81 -4.93
C ALA A 261 -21.27 -9.53 -3.59
N SER A 262 -20.04 -9.87 -3.29
CA SER A 262 -19.62 -10.46 -2.02
C SER A 262 -18.35 -9.75 -1.52
N VAL A 263 -18.13 -9.72 -0.20
CA VAL A 263 -16.84 -9.26 0.34
C VAL A 263 -15.68 -10.10 -0.20
N TYR A 264 -15.92 -11.35 -0.58
CA TYR A 264 -14.90 -12.25 -1.12
C TYR A 264 -14.46 -11.95 -2.55
N ASN A 265 -15.24 -11.20 -3.32
CA ASN A 265 -14.86 -10.78 -4.67
C ASN A 265 -14.83 -9.25 -4.86
N GLY A 266 -15.18 -8.47 -3.84
CA GLY A 266 -15.30 -7.02 -3.95
C GLY A 266 -14.68 -6.21 -2.80
N ASP A 267 -14.59 -6.78 -1.57
CA ASP A 267 -14.07 -6.05 -0.41
C ASP A 267 -13.41 -7.00 0.60
N THR A 268 -12.36 -7.69 0.18
CA THR A 268 -11.60 -8.56 1.08
C THR A 268 -10.96 -7.79 2.24
N ASP A 269 -10.74 -6.50 2.08
CA ASP A 269 -10.16 -5.62 3.10
C ASP A 269 -11.03 -5.55 4.37
N THR A 270 -12.34 -5.65 4.25
CA THR A 270 -13.25 -5.68 5.41
C THR A 270 -13.02 -6.89 6.32
N ILE A 271 -12.47 -7.99 5.77
CA ILE A 271 -12.12 -9.21 6.52
C ILE A 271 -10.71 -9.10 7.11
N LEU A 272 -9.76 -8.55 6.35
CA LEU A 272 -8.34 -8.47 6.73
C LEU A 272 -8.06 -7.34 7.71
N VAL A 273 -8.60 -6.17 7.43
CA VAL A 273 -8.47 -4.96 8.25
C VAL A 273 -9.89 -4.42 8.41
N PRO A 274 -10.56 -4.56 9.54
CA PRO A 274 -12.00 -4.34 9.69
C PRO A 274 -12.40 -2.88 9.43
N ILE A 275 -12.16 -2.42 8.21
CA ILE A 275 -12.63 -1.11 7.72
C ILE A 275 -14.14 -1.17 7.49
N LYS A 276 -14.76 -0.01 7.49
CA LYS A 276 -16.19 0.12 7.17
C LYS A 276 -16.33 1.11 6.01
N LEU A 277 -16.55 0.58 4.80
CA LEU A 277 -16.75 1.40 3.61
C LEU A 277 -17.82 2.47 3.84
N LEU A 278 -17.64 3.64 3.28
CA LEU A 278 -18.70 4.64 3.20
C LEU A 278 -19.75 4.18 2.19
N VAL A 279 -21.02 4.48 2.46
CA VAL A 279 -22.13 4.18 1.56
C VAL A 279 -22.72 5.48 1.06
N GLU A 280 -22.81 5.63 -0.26
CA GLU A 280 -23.42 6.82 -0.86
C GLU A 280 -24.90 6.93 -0.49
N GLY A 281 -25.34 8.11 -0.08
CA GLY A 281 -26.73 8.32 0.35
C GLY A 281 -27.04 7.78 1.77
N GLU A 282 -26.03 7.34 2.54
CA GLU A 282 -26.22 7.06 3.98
C GLU A 282 -26.66 8.34 4.68
N VAL A 283 -27.70 8.26 5.51
CA VAL A 283 -28.33 9.40 6.20
C VAL A 283 -28.22 9.26 7.72
N ASP A 284 -28.36 10.37 8.44
CA ASP A 284 -28.31 10.36 9.92
C ASP A 284 -29.58 9.80 10.55
N GLN A 285 -30.71 9.93 9.85
CA GLN A 285 -32.03 9.45 10.30
C GLN A 285 -32.68 8.58 9.22
N GLY A 286 -33.11 7.38 9.59
CA GLY A 286 -33.72 6.41 8.67
C GLY A 286 -33.76 5.03 9.30
N ASN A 287 -34.22 4.05 8.54
CA ASN A 287 -34.18 2.65 8.96
C ASN A 287 -32.74 2.11 8.88
N ASP A 288 -32.35 1.37 9.89
CA ASP A 288 -31.06 0.67 9.93
C ASP A 288 -31.11 -0.61 9.08
N TYR A 289 -30.13 -0.77 8.21
CA TYR A 289 -29.97 -1.97 7.38
C TYR A 289 -28.60 -2.60 7.58
N VAL A 290 -28.55 -3.92 7.45
CA VAL A 290 -27.32 -4.69 7.25
C VAL A 290 -27.17 -4.94 5.75
N ILE A 291 -26.05 -4.52 5.15
CA ILE A 291 -25.76 -4.79 3.74
C ILE A 291 -24.89 -6.05 3.68
N LYS A 292 -25.45 -7.11 3.10
CA LYS A 292 -24.87 -8.44 2.98
C LYS A 292 -24.53 -8.73 1.53
N GLY A 293 -23.49 -9.53 1.34
CA GLY A 293 -23.19 -10.10 0.02
C GLY A 293 -24.13 -11.22 -0.37
N CYS A 294 -23.91 -11.73 -1.58
CA CYS A 294 -24.79 -12.72 -2.20
C CYS A 294 -24.57 -14.17 -1.73
N THR A 295 -23.58 -14.39 -0.87
CA THR A 295 -23.32 -15.75 -0.35
C THR A 295 -24.01 -15.98 1.01
N PRO A 296 -24.35 -17.23 1.35
CA PRO A 296 -24.93 -17.54 2.67
C PRO A 296 -23.85 -17.61 3.79
N CYS A 297 -22.63 -17.13 3.53
CA CYS A 297 -21.58 -17.10 4.54
C CYS A 297 -21.86 -16.00 5.57
N SER A 298 -21.73 -16.34 6.86
CA SER A 298 -21.98 -15.39 7.96
C SER A 298 -21.03 -14.19 7.99
N MET A 299 -19.88 -14.29 7.33
CA MET A 299 -18.91 -13.21 7.22
C MET A 299 -19.11 -12.35 5.97
N ASP A 300 -20.03 -12.68 5.07
CA ASP A 300 -20.29 -11.95 3.85
C ASP A 300 -21.16 -10.72 4.13
N ILE A 301 -20.59 -9.78 4.87
CA ILE A 301 -21.26 -8.56 5.31
C ILE A 301 -20.36 -7.36 4.99
N PHE A 302 -20.83 -6.51 4.10
CA PHE A 302 -20.14 -5.25 3.77
C PHE A 302 -20.26 -4.22 4.89
N ARG A 303 -21.49 -4.04 5.42
CA ARG A 303 -21.74 -3.01 6.42
C ARG A 303 -22.89 -3.37 7.36
N TYR A 304 -22.70 -3.08 8.63
CA TYR A 304 -23.75 -3.07 9.65
C TYR A 304 -24.29 -1.66 9.85
N GLN A 305 -25.56 -1.52 10.19
CA GLN A 305 -26.20 -0.27 10.65
C GLN A 305 -26.05 0.88 9.66
N VAL A 306 -26.34 0.63 8.39
CA VAL A 306 -26.41 1.69 7.37
C VAL A 306 -27.84 2.24 7.32
N LYS A 307 -28.00 3.55 7.51
CA LYS A 307 -29.31 4.19 7.43
C LYS A 307 -29.59 4.65 6.02
N LEU A 308 -30.64 4.11 5.42
CA LEU A 308 -31.07 4.42 4.06
C LEU A 308 -32.54 4.84 4.01
N LYS A 309 -32.89 5.68 3.03
CA LYS A 309 -34.26 6.09 2.76
C LYS A 309 -34.93 5.16 1.75
N ASN A 310 -35.79 4.27 2.26
CA ASN A 310 -36.67 3.41 1.44
C ASN A 310 -35.97 2.67 0.26
N PRO A 311 -34.87 1.92 0.50
CA PRO A 311 -34.25 1.16 -0.57
C PRO A 311 -35.20 0.11 -1.16
N LYS A 312 -35.06 -0.18 -2.45
CA LYS A 312 -35.90 -1.16 -3.17
C LYS A 312 -35.02 -2.16 -3.90
N VAL A 313 -35.57 -3.34 -4.15
CA VAL A 313 -34.94 -4.33 -5.03
C VAL A 313 -34.74 -3.71 -6.42
N GLY A 314 -33.53 -3.90 -6.97
CA GLY A 314 -33.10 -3.28 -8.22
C GLY A 314 -32.41 -1.90 -8.05
N ASP A 315 -32.48 -1.27 -6.88
CA ASP A 315 -31.71 -0.06 -6.61
C ASP A 315 -30.21 -0.39 -6.49
N ARG A 316 -29.39 0.64 -6.69
CA ARG A 316 -27.93 0.52 -6.50
C ARG A 316 -27.51 0.85 -5.08
N ILE A 317 -26.58 0.09 -4.54
CA ILE A 317 -25.76 0.44 -3.41
C ILE A 317 -24.37 0.78 -3.92
N VAL A 318 -23.89 1.97 -3.60
CA VAL A 318 -22.57 2.44 -3.99
C VAL A 318 -21.67 2.57 -2.76
N PHE A 319 -20.61 1.79 -2.74
CA PHE A 319 -19.59 1.88 -1.70
C PHE A 319 -18.48 2.82 -2.16
N LEU A 320 -18.14 3.81 -1.35
CA LEU A 320 -17.10 4.79 -1.62
C LEU A 320 -15.77 4.38 -0.98
N ASN A 321 -14.66 4.90 -1.52
CA ASN A 321 -13.31 4.57 -1.09
C ASN A 321 -13.00 3.06 -1.14
N ALA A 322 -13.53 2.38 -2.14
CA ALA A 322 -13.52 0.92 -2.28
C ALA A 322 -12.32 0.36 -3.09
N GLY A 323 -11.27 1.16 -3.33
CA GLY A 323 -10.17 0.76 -4.22
C GLY A 323 -8.96 0.11 -3.52
N ALA A 324 -9.05 -0.21 -2.23
CA ALA A 324 -7.91 -0.79 -1.53
C ALA A 324 -8.17 -2.24 -1.12
N TYR A 325 -7.28 -3.15 -1.59
CA TYR A 325 -7.38 -4.58 -1.31
C TYR A 325 -8.71 -5.21 -1.72
N CYS A 326 -9.22 -4.77 -2.85
CA CYS A 326 -10.47 -5.21 -3.47
C CYS A 326 -10.27 -6.42 -4.41
N PHE A 327 -9.26 -7.22 -4.18
CA PHE A 327 -8.99 -8.41 -4.98
C PHE A 327 -10.02 -9.52 -4.71
N ALA A 328 -10.36 -10.26 -5.75
CA ALA A 328 -11.20 -11.44 -5.64
C ALA A 328 -10.43 -12.62 -5.02
N THR A 329 -11.16 -13.44 -4.27
CA THR A 329 -10.70 -14.73 -3.78
C THR A 329 -11.37 -15.85 -4.61
N ASP A 330 -10.87 -17.07 -4.48
CA ASP A 330 -11.51 -18.26 -5.10
C ASP A 330 -12.71 -18.80 -4.29
N PHE A 331 -13.18 -18.06 -3.29
CA PHE A 331 -14.31 -18.48 -2.47
C PHE A 331 -15.57 -18.67 -3.32
N CYS A 332 -16.16 -19.85 -3.25
CA CYS A 332 -17.35 -20.26 -3.99
C CYS A 332 -17.25 -20.05 -5.52
N ASN A 333 -16.05 -19.95 -6.09
CA ASN A 333 -15.82 -19.62 -7.50
C ASN A 333 -16.56 -18.35 -7.95
N LEU A 334 -16.66 -17.36 -7.06
CA LEU A 334 -17.26 -16.07 -7.40
C LEU A 334 -16.47 -15.40 -8.53
N PRO A 335 -17.14 -14.81 -9.54
CA PRO A 335 -16.45 -14.10 -10.60
C PRO A 335 -15.76 -12.86 -10.07
N LYS A 336 -14.64 -12.48 -10.68
CA LYS A 336 -14.06 -11.14 -10.46
C LYS A 336 -15.06 -10.08 -10.91
N LEU A 337 -15.13 -9.00 -10.17
CA LEU A 337 -15.88 -7.82 -10.58
C LEU A 337 -15.12 -7.09 -11.70
N ASP A 338 -15.87 -6.55 -12.66
CA ASP A 338 -15.32 -5.74 -13.74
C ASP A 338 -14.74 -4.43 -13.18
N VAL A 339 -13.73 -3.91 -13.85
CA VAL A 339 -13.13 -2.60 -13.55
C VAL A 339 -13.36 -1.67 -14.74
N GLU A 340 -14.10 -0.61 -14.50
CA GLU A 340 -14.38 0.43 -15.50
C GLU A 340 -13.64 1.71 -15.14
N PHE A 341 -12.82 2.20 -16.06
CA PHE A 341 -12.12 3.48 -15.90
C PHE A 341 -12.95 4.60 -16.51
N VAL A 342 -13.06 5.69 -15.77
CA VAL A 342 -13.76 6.92 -16.17
C VAL A 342 -12.83 8.13 -16.08
N ASP A 343 -13.16 9.20 -16.88
CA ASP A 343 -12.46 10.50 -17.02
C ASP A 343 -10.98 10.40 -17.49
#